data_1bf24d711937f43d1ab916485eae1b00
#
_entry.id   1bf24d711937f43d1ab916485eae1b00
#
_cell.length_a   1.000
_cell.length_b   1.000
_cell.length_c   1.000
_cell.angle_alpha   90.00
_cell.angle_beta   90.00
_cell.angle_gamma   90.00
#
_symmetry.space_group_name_H-M   'P 1'
#
loop_
_entity.id
_entity.type
_entity.pdbx_description
1 polymer ?
#
loop_
_entity_poly.entity_id
_entity_poly.type
_entity_poly.pdbx_seq_one_letter_code
_entity_poly.pdbx_strand_id
1 'polypeptide(L)'
;MHDEKKVAIFETVAIPKAIANLAIPTVLSSLVMVIYNLADTYFVGMLNDPIQNAAVALAAPVLLAFNAVNNLFGVGSSSMMSRALGRKDYDTVKKSSAFGFYCALFSGFLFSVLFTGFKDPLLDLLGVDVSTVRATSEYLKWTVSFGAIPAILNVVMAYLVRSEGASLHASLGTMSGCFLNIILDPVFILHWGLNLGAEGAGLATFLSNCFACLYFFVLLFYKRNKTYVCIDLKQFSFNKDIVLGIFAVGIPASIQNLLNVTGMTILNNFTSSFGPDAVAAMGIVQKIYMVPMQITLGSSQGVMPLISYNFSSKNYIRMKNSIIFTGKVIVGFNLVILAGYYLGASQLIQIFMNNQVVIDYGIRFLRGFCLGLPFLCLDFLAVGVFQAIGLGKNALIFAVMRKIILEIPAIYILNYLFPLYGLAYAQFCAELVLAIIAIIVLKQIFNKLEK
;
A
#
# COMPACT_ATOMS: atom_id res chain seq x y z
N MET A 1 -30.42 -6.34 16.99
CA MET A 1 -30.70 -6.77 15.60
C MET A 1 -29.85 -6.08 14.52
N HIS A 2 -29.54 -4.77 14.57
CA HIS A 2 -28.76 -4.11 13.54
C HIS A 2 -27.25 -4.29 13.74
N ASP A 3 -26.77 -4.28 14.98
CA ASP A 3 -25.37 -4.53 15.35
C ASP A 3 -24.98 -6.00 15.12
N GLU A 4 -25.87 -6.94 15.34
CA GLU A 4 -25.63 -8.37 15.14
C GLU A 4 -25.29 -8.72 13.68
N LYS A 5 -25.93 -8.08 12.69
CA LYS A 5 -25.64 -8.33 11.26
C LYS A 5 -24.27 -7.83 10.81
N LYS A 6 -23.76 -6.74 11.43
CA LYS A 6 -22.44 -6.19 11.11
C LYS A 6 -21.30 -7.03 11.70
N VAL A 7 -21.53 -7.49 12.93
CA VAL A 7 -20.55 -8.29 13.65
C VAL A 7 -20.56 -9.74 13.18
N ALA A 8 -21.67 -10.19 12.53
CA ALA A 8 -21.80 -11.54 12.00
C ALA A 8 -20.65 -11.97 11.07
N ILE A 9 -20.09 -11.04 10.27
CA ILE A 9 -18.96 -11.34 9.40
C ILE A 9 -17.72 -11.79 10.21
N PHE A 10 -17.56 -11.24 11.41
CA PHE A 10 -16.45 -11.56 12.30
C PHE A 10 -16.72 -12.78 13.16
N GLU A 11 -17.97 -13.02 13.59
CA GLU A 11 -18.34 -14.04 14.60
C GLU A 11 -18.88 -15.33 13.99
N THR A 12 -19.87 -15.25 13.10
CA THR A 12 -20.71 -16.39 12.72
C THR A 12 -20.60 -16.82 11.26
N VAL A 13 -20.28 -15.91 10.33
CA VAL A 13 -20.13 -16.25 8.91
C VAL A 13 -19.00 -17.24 8.72
N ALA A 14 -19.20 -18.27 7.89
CA ALA A 14 -18.17 -19.26 7.57
C ALA A 14 -16.85 -18.59 7.13
N ILE A 15 -15.72 -19.05 7.65
CA ILE A 15 -14.40 -18.42 7.46
C ILE A 15 -14.08 -18.15 5.98
N PRO A 16 -14.26 -19.10 5.03
CA PRO A 16 -14.00 -18.83 3.63
C PRO A 16 -14.83 -17.66 3.07
N LYS A 17 -16.12 -17.59 3.44
CA LYS A 17 -17.02 -16.53 2.99
C LYS A 17 -16.68 -15.19 3.64
N ALA A 18 -16.31 -15.18 4.92
CA ALA A 18 -15.88 -13.98 5.62
C ALA A 18 -14.62 -13.39 4.99
N ILE A 19 -13.62 -14.24 4.72
CA ILE A 19 -12.37 -13.85 4.08
C ILE A 19 -12.63 -13.35 2.65
N ALA A 20 -13.43 -14.05 1.85
CA ALA A 20 -13.78 -13.61 0.50
C ALA A 20 -14.44 -12.22 0.51
N ASN A 21 -15.41 -11.98 1.39
CA ASN A 21 -16.11 -10.70 1.50
C ASN A 21 -15.19 -9.54 1.94
N LEU A 22 -14.13 -9.82 2.68
CA LEU A 22 -13.20 -8.81 3.18
C LEU A 22 -12.00 -8.63 2.25
N ALA A 23 -11.40 -9.73 1.76
CA ALA A 23 -10.17 -9.69 0.98
C ALA A 23 -10.43 -9.39 -0.51
N ILE A 24 -11.44 -9.97 -1.15
CA ILE A 24 -11.66 -9.77 -2.60
C ILE A 24 -11.85 -8.29 -2.96
N PRO A 25 -12.72 -7.50 -2.29
CA PRO A 25 -12.83 -6.07 -2.61
C PRO A 25 -11.52 -5.32 -2.40
N THR A 26 -10.76 -5.67 -1.36
CA THR A 26 -9.47 -5.02 -1.06
C THR A 26 -8.43 -5.35 -2.12
N VAL A 27 -8.35 -6.60 -2.57
CA VAL A 27 -7.47 -7.02 -3.66
C VAL A 27 -7.84 -6.30 -4.96
N LEU A 28 -9.14 -6.25 -5.29
CA LEU A 28 -9.59 -5.54 -6.48
C LEU A 28 -9.21 -4.06 -6.45
N SER A 29 -9.40 -3.38 -5.31
CA SER A 29 -8.99 -1.97 -5.19
C SER A 29 -7.47 -1.78 -5.31
N SER A 30 -6.68 -2.72 -4.78
CA SER A 30 -5.22 -2.69 -4.94
C SER A 30 -4.79 -2.90 -6.40
N LEU A 31 -5.45 -3.78 -7.13
CA LEU A 31 -5.20 -3.98 -8.56
C LEU A 31 -5.62 -2.76 -9.41
N VAL A 32 -6.76 -2.17 -9.11
CA VAL A 32 -7.19 -0.92 -9.78
C VAL A 32 -6.18 0.20 -9.52
N MET A 33 -5.60 0.28 -8.32
CA MET A 33 -4.53 1.23 -8.02
C MET A 33 -3.26 0.97 -8.86
N VAL A 34 -2.90 -0.30 -9.13
CA VAL A 34 -1.79 -0.61 -10.04
C VAL A 34 -2.10 -0.12 -11.46
N ILE A 35 -3.32 -0.40 -11.95
CA ILE A 35 -3.74 0.04 -13.30
C ILE A 35 -3.72 1.57 -13.38
N TYR A 36 -4.21 2.24 -12.36
CA TYR A 36 -4.17 3.71 -12.25
C TYR A 36 -2.73 4.24 -12.36
N ASN A 37 -1.80 3.71 -11.55
CA ASN A 37 -0.40 4.17 -11.58
C ASN A 37 0.28 3.92 -12.93
N LEU A 38 -0.06 2.81 -13.60
CA LEU A 38 0.45 2.51 -14.94
C LEU A 38 -0.15 3.46 -15.99
N ALA A 39 -1.44 3.75 -15.91
CA ALA A 39 -2.13 4.66 -16.81
C ALA A 39 -1.60 6.09 -16.70
N ASP A 40 -1.45 6.61 -15.46
CA ASP A 40 -0.89 7.94 -15.21
C ASP A 40 0.51 8.07 -15.82
N THR A 41 1.40 7.10 -15.54
CA THR A 41 2.75 7.07 -16.14
C THR A 41 2.69 7.00 -17.68
N TYR A 42 1.75 6.25 -18.24
CA TYR A 42 1.57 6.10 -19.67
C TYR A 42 1.14 7.42 -20.33
N PHE A 43 0.13 8.09 -19.79
CA PHE A 43 -0.37 9.34 -20.36
C PHE A 43 0.63 10.48 -20.27
N VAL A 44 1.36 10.60 -19.15
CA VAL A 44 2.45 11.58 -19.04
C VAL A 44 3.58 11.23 -20.03
N GLY A 45 3.91 9.95 -20.19
CA GLY A 45 4.89 9.48 -21.17
C GLY A 45 4.51 9.79 -22.63
N MET A 46 3.22 9.83 -22.98
CA MET A 46 2.73 10.17 -24.34
C MET A 46 3.05 11.62 -24.75
N LEU A 47 3.36 12.51 -23.80
CA LEU A 47 3.78 13.88 -24.09
C LEU A 47 5.12 13.93 -24.84
N ASN A 48 5.95 12.88 -24.74
CA ASN A 48 7.32 12.82 -25.27
C ASN A 48 8.17 14.04 -24.86
N ASP A 49 7.85 14.63 -23.71
CA ASP A 49 8.56 15.78 -23.14
C ASP A 49 9.30 15.33 -21.87
N PRO A 50 10.64 15.30 -21.89
CA PRO A 50 11.46 14.93 -20.74
C PRO A 50 11.22 15.83 -19.51
N ILE A 51 10.90 17.10 -19.70
CA ILE A 51 10.66 18.07 -18.62
C ILE A 51 9.38 17.69 -17.85
N GLN A 52 8.32 17.36 -18.57
CA GLN A 52 7.04 16.94 -17.97
C GLN A 52 7.17 15.61 -17.20
N ASN A 53 7.88 14.66 -17.78
CA ASN A 53 8.17 13.39 -17.12
C ASN A 53 9.04 13.57 -15.87
N ALA A 54 10.07 14.41 -15.94
CA ALA A 54 10.92 14.73 -14.80
C ALA A 54 10.15 15.42 -13.67
N ALA A 55 9.21 16.32 -14.01
CA ALA A 55 8.38 17.01 -13.03
C ALA A 55 7.58 16.04 -12.14
N VAL A 56 6.95 15.05 -12.73
CA VAL A 56 6.19 14.02 -11.99
C VAL A 56 7.14 13.13 -11.16
N ALA A 57 8.31 12.77 -11.71
CA ALA A 57 9.30 11.97 -11.01
C ALA A 57 9.89 12.68 -9.78
N LEU A 58 10.18 13.99 -9.90
CA LEU A 58 10.71 14.83 -8.82
C LEU A 58 9.70 15.01 -7.67
N ALA A 59 8.40 14.86 -7.93
CA ALA A 59 7.36 14.93 -6.91
C ALA A 59 7.25 13.64 -6.07
N ALA A 60 7.83 12.52 -6.50
CA ALA A 60 7.69 11.21 -5.85
C ALA A 60 8.03 11.20 -4.34
N PRO A 61 9.10 11.87 -3.84
CA PRO A 61 9.40 11.91 -2.41
C PRO A 61 8.27 12.49 -1.56
N VAL A 62 7.55 13.49 -2.06
CA VAL A 62 6.41 14.10 -1.35
C VAL A 62 5.24 13.11 -1.26
N LEU A 63 4.94 12.40 -2.34
CA LEU A 63 3.90 11.37 -2.37
C LEU A 63 4.23 10.19 -1.44
N LEU A 64 5.52 9.86 -1.28
CA LEU A 64 5.98 8.88 -0.30
C LEU A 64 5.72 9.35 1.14
N ALA A 65 5.89 10.62 1.43
CA ALA A 65 5.57 11.18 2.75
C ALA A 65 4.05 11.07 3.03
N PHE A 66 3.19 11.27 2.02
CA PHE A 66 1.74 11.01 2.17
C PHE A 66 1.45 9.55 2.51
N ASN A 67 2.11 8.60 1.84
CA ASN A 67 1.96 7.18 2.14
C ASN A 67 2.40 6.84 3.57
N ALA A 68 3.45 7.48 4.09
CA ALA A 68 3.86 7.31 5.48
C ALA A 68 2.78 7.79 6.46
N VAL A 69 2.16 8.94 6.21
CA VAL A 69 1.05 9.48 7.02
C VAL A 69 -0.20 8.60 6.90
N ASN A 70 -0.51 8.11 5.70
CA ASN A 70 -1.62 7.19 5.44
C ASN A 70 -1.47 5.89 6.24
N ASN A 71 -0.26 5.33 6.30
CA ASN A 71 0.02 4.14 7.10
C ASN A 71 -0.01 4.44 8.59
N LEU A 72 0.54 5.60 9.02
CA LEU A 72 0.56 6.00 10.42
C LEU A 72 -0.85 6.07 11.00
N PHE A 73 -1.73 6.85 10.39
CA PHE A 73 -3.07 7.08 10.91
C PHE A 73 -4.09 6.08 10.38
N GLY A 74 -3.95 5.61 9.14
CA GLY A 74 -4.86 4.64 8.54
C GLY A 74 -4.72 3.25 9.15
N VAL A 75 -3.54 2.64 9.05
CA VAL A 75 -3.29 1.28 9.59
C VAL A 75 -3.36 1.29 11.12
N GLY A 76 -2.77 2.30 11.76
CA GLY A 76 -2.78 2.44 13.22
C GLY A 76 -4.20 2.53 13.79
N SER A 77 -5.03 3.45 13.28
CA SER A 77 -6.41 3.63 13.75
C SER A 77 -7.29 2.42 13.38
N SER A 78 -7.14 1.86 12.19
CA SER A 78 -7.88 0.67 11.76
C SER A 78 -7.63 -0.53 12.68
N SER A 79 -6.37 -0.78 13.05
CA SER A 79 -6.00 -1.82 14.01
C SER A 79 -6.62 -1.57 15.39
N MET A 80 -6.55 -0.33 15.90
CA MET A 80 -7.11 0.02 17.20
C MET A 80 -8.63 -0.10 17.21
N MET A 81 -9.31 0.40 16.17
CA MET A 81 -10.76 0.29 16.02
C MET A 81 -11.24 -1.16 15.98
N SER A 82 -10.63 -2.01 15.15
CA SER A 82 -11.03 -3.42 15.02
C SER A 82 -10.81 -4.20 16.30
N ARG A 83 -9.73 -3.91 17.06
CA ARG A 83 -9.49 -4.49 18.38
C ARG A 83 -10.51 -4.01 19.42
N ALA A 84 -10.83 -2.72 19.44
CA ALA A 84 -11.85 -2.16 20.33
C ALA A 84 -13.24 -2.73 20.01
N LEU A 85 -13.55 -2.91 18.72
CA LEU A 85 -14.81 -3.52 18.27
C LEU A 85 -14.94 -4.97 18.77
N GLY A 86 -13.86 -5.76 18.75
CA GLY A 86 -13.83 -7.12 19.30
C GLY A 86 -14.07 -7.18 20.80
N ARG A 87 -13.69 -6.13 21.56
CA ARG A 87 -14.01 -5.98 22.99
C ARG A 87 -15.39 -5.37 23.26
N LYS A 88 -16.13 -5.00 22.20
CA LYS A 88 -17.40 -4.26 22.28
C LYS A 88 -17.24 -2.87 22.96
N ASP A 89 -16.05 -2.31 22.91
CA ASP A 89 -15.72 -0.99 23.45
C ASP A 89 -15.96 0.08 22.38
N TYR A 90 -17.21 0.43 22.19
CA TYR A 90 -17.65 1.36 21.14
C TYR A 90 -17.18 2.80 21.38
N ASP A 91 -16.89 3.18 22.61
CA ASP A 91 -16.33 4.50 22.93
C ASP A 91 -14.91 4.63 22.37
N THR A 92 -14.06 3.63 22.62
CA THR A 92 -12.72 3.56 22.05
C THR A 92 -12.74 3.47 20.52
N VAL A 93 -13.73 2.76 19.91
CA VAL A 93 -13.88 2.72 18.46
C VAL A 93 -14.10 4.12 17.89
N LYS A 94 -15.05 4.89 18.45
CA LYS A 94 -15.38 6.24 17.99
C LYS A 94 -14.20 7.20 18.18
N LYS A 95 -13.55 7.16 19.34
CA LYS A 95 -12.39 8.01 19.66
C LYS A 95 -11.20 7.70 18.75
N SER A 96 -10.91 6.42 18.48
CA SER A 96 -9.84 6.02 17.58
C SER A 96 -10.10 6.45 16.14
N SER A 97 -11.36 6.36 15.67
CA SER A 97 -11.79 6.86 14.38
C SER A 97 -11.60 8.36 14.25
N ALA A 98 -12.12 9.13 15.22
CA ALA A 98 -11.99 10.58 15.23
C ALA A 98 -10.53 11.02 15.30
N PHE A 99 -9.71 10.36 16.13
CA PHE A 99 -8.28 10.66 16.24
C PHE A 99 -7.56 10.44 14.89
N GLY A 100 -7.76 9.29 14.25
CA GLY A 100 -7.15 8.99 12.94
C GLY A 100 -7.58 9.97 11.85
N PHE A 101 -8.86 10.33 11.80
CA PHE A 101 -9.40 11.31 10.85
C PHE A 101 -8.81 12.71 11.06
N TYR A 102 -8.84 13.24 12.27
CA TYR A 102 -8.38 14.62 12.52
C TYR A 102 -6.86 14.76 12.45
N CYS A 103 -6.10 13.73 12.87
CA CYS A 103 -4.64 13.74 12.68
C CYS A 103 -4.25 13.66 11.20
N ALA A 104 -4.99 12.88 10.40
CA ALA A 104 -4.80 12.84 8.95
C ALA A 104 -5.15 14.19 8.29
N LEU A 105 -6.27 14.79 8.68
CA LEU A 105 -6.69 16.13 8.23
C LEU A 105 -5.63 17.18 8.55
N PHE A 106 -5.15 17.19 9.80
CA PHE A 106 -4.12 18.13 10.24
C PHE A 106 -2.81 17.93 9.47
N SER A 107 -2.41 16.68 9.24
CA SER A 107 -1.21 16.37 8.46
C SER A 107 -1.35 16.86 7.00
N GLY A 108 -2.49 16.62 6.36
CA GLY A 108 -2.78 17.13 5.02
C GLY A 108 -2.73 18.66 4.97
N PHE A 109 -3.33 19.33 5.95
CA PHE A 109 -3.27 20.78 6.09
C PHE A 109 -1.83 21.27 6.28
N LEU A 110 -1.05 20.60 7.13
CA LEU A 110 0.35 20.94 7.35
C LEU A 110 1.18 20.82 6.07
N PHE A 111 1.02 19.75 5.28
CA PHE A 111 1.68 19.63 3.98
C PHE A 111 1.29 20.76 3.02
N SER A 112 0.00 21.10 2.95
CA SER A 112 -0.48 22.19 2.11
C SER A 112 0.15 23.55 2.50
N VAL A 113 0.17 23.86 3.80
CA VAL A 113 0.74 25.11 4.33
C VAL A 113 2.25 25.16 4.13
N LEU A 114 2.95 24.08 4.47
CA LEU A 114 4.41 24.02 4.34
C LEU A 114 4.84 24.15 2.87
N PHE A 115 4.18 23.45 1.96
CA PHE A 115 4.53 23.55 0.54
C PHE A 115 4.20 24.95 -0.01
N THR A 116 3.05 25.53 0.35
CA THR A 116 2.67 26.87 -0.14
C THR A 116 3.57 27.95 0.45
N GLY A 117 3.93 27.86 1.73
CA GLY A 117 4.77 28.87 2.41
C GLY A 117 6.28 28.74 2.16
N PHE A 118 6.77 27.55 1.87
CA PHE A 118 8.19 27.25 1.67
C PHE A 118 8.46 26.57 0.32
N LYS A 119 7.73 27.01 -0.71
CA LYS A 119 7.74 26.39 -2.03
C LYS A 119 9.15 26.30 -2.63
N ASP A 120 9.88 27.42 -2.69
CA ASP A 120 11.18 27.46 -3.35
C ASP A 120 12.23 26.60 -2.61
N PRO A 121 12.42 26.70 -1.28
CA PRO A 121 13.32 25.80 -0.55
C PRO A 121 12.95 24.31 -0.70
N LEU A 122 11.67 23.99 -0.82
CA LEU A 122 11.23 22.59 -0.99
C LEU A 122 11.51 22.08 -2.40
N LEU A 123 11.36 22.92 -3.43
CA LEU A 123 11.75 22.58 -4.81
C LEU A 123 13.24 22.36 -4.91
N ASP A 124 14.06 23.21 -4.27
CA ASP A 124 15.51 23.03 -4.21
C ASP A 124 15.89 21.72 -3.52
N LEU A 125 15.24 21.37 -2.40
CA LEU A 125 15.43 20.12 -1.68
C LEU A 125 15.08 18.89 -2.53
N LEU A 126 14.10 18.99 -3.43
CA LEU A 126 13.73 17.95 -4.37
C LEU A 126 14.72 17.82 -5.56
N GLY A 127 15.69 18.70 -5.67
CA GLY A 127 16.67 18.72 -6.77
C GLY A 127 16.08 19.25 -8.08
N VAL A 128 15.12 20.14 -7.99
CA VAL A 128 14.45 20.75 -9.15
C VAL A 128 15.39 21.80 -9.75
N ASP A 129 15.66 21.72 -11.04
CA ASP A 129 16.47 22.68 -11.79
C ASP A 129 15.61 23.75 -12.49
N VAL A 130 16.28 24.74 -13.08
CA VAL A 130 15.61 25.88 -13.77
C VAL A 130 14.71 25.40 -14.90
N SER A 131 15.02 24.28 -15.56
CA SER A 131 14.22 23.77 -16.68
C SER A 131 12.94 23.06 -16.23
N THR A 132 12.96 22.42 -15.06
CA THR A 132 11.85 21.60 -14.53
C THR A 132 11.02 22.32 -13.47
N VAL A 133 11.50 23.48 -12.93
CA VAL A 133 10.89 24.18 -11.79
C VAL A 133 9.43 24.56 -12.05
N ARG A 134 9.11 25.03 -13.25
CA ARG A 134 7.74 25.44 -13.58
C ARG A 134 6.80 24.23 -13.59
N ALA A 135 7.12 23.19 -14.35
CA ALA A 135 6.28 21.99 -14.47
C ALA A 135 6.13 21.27 -13.14
N THR A 136 7.22 21.11 -12.37
CA THR A 136 7.20 20.49 -11.04
C THR A 136 6.35 21.31 -10.06
N SER A 137 6.49 22.63 -10.06
CA SER A 137 5.72 23.53 -9.21
C SER A 137 4.22 23.48 -9.54
N GLU A 138 3.84 23.49 -10.82
CA GLU A 138 2.47 23.39 -11.27
C GLU A 138 1.83 22.03 -10.90
N TYR A 139 2.57 20.94 -11.05
CA TYR A 139 2.15 19.61 -10.62
C TYR A 139 1.96 19.53 -9.09
N LEU A 140 2.93 20.01 -8.31
CA LEU A 140 2.88 19.97 -6.84
C LEU A 140 1.84 20.96 -6.27
N LYS A 141 1.52 22.03 -6.96
CA LYS A 141 0.42 22.92 -6.58
C LYS A 141 -0.90 22.15 -6.47
N TRP A 142 -1.25 21.34 -7.46
CA TRP A 142 -2.48 20.57 -7.45
C TRP A 142 -2.40 19.34 -6.55
N THR A 143 -1.28 18.64 -6.53
CA THR A 143 -1.14 17.41 -5.74
C THR A 143 -0.85 17.65 -4.26
N VAL A 144 -0.21 18.78 -3.90
CA VAL A 144 0.18 19.10 -2.52
C VAL A 144 -0.57 20.30 -1.96
N SER A 145 -0.45 21.50 -2.57
CA SER A 145 -1.10 22.69 -1.98
C SER A 145 -2.60 22.53 -1.83
N PHE A 146 -3.28 22.04 -2.86
CA PHE A 146 -4.71 21.77 -2.82
C PHE A 146 -5.03 20.29 -2.51
N GLY A 147 -4.17 19.37 -2.93
CA GLY A 147 -4.43 17.93 -2.98
C GLY A 147 -4.02 17.16 -1.75
N ALA A 148 -3.17 17.66 -0.86
CA ALA A 148 -2.67 16.89 0.28
C ALA A 148 -3.80 16.43 1.21
N ILE A 149 -4.77 17.30 1.51
CA ILE A 149 -5.90 16.96 2.35
C ILE A 149 -6.73 15.81 1.75
N PRO A 150 -7.30 15.93 0.54
CA PRO A 150 -8.11 14.86 -0.02
C PRO A 150 -7.29 13.59 -0.31
N ALA A 151 -6.01 13.68 -0.69
CA ALA A 151 -5.14 12.53 -0.94
C ALA A 151 -4.90 11.70 0.33
N ILE A 152 -4.69 12.35 1.47
CA ILE A 152 -4.48 11.66 2.75
C ILE A 152 -5.82 11.16 3.31
N LEU A 153 -6.84 12.00 3.31
CA LEU A 153 -8.13 11.66 3.92
C LEU A 153 -8.84 10.49 3.23
N ASN A 154 -8.84 10.43 1.88
CA ASN A 154 -9.53 9.33 1.20
C ASN A 154 -8.95 7.97 1.59
N VAL A 155 -7.63 7.85 1.70
CA VAL A 155 -6.95 6.60 2.07
C VAL A 155 -7.19 6.27 3.54
N VAL A 156 -7.06 7.24 4.44
CA VAL A 156 -7.33 7.01 5.87
C VAL A 156 -8.78 6.61 6.09
N MET A 157 -9.75 7.29 5.47
CA MET A 157 -11.17 6.92 5.56
C MET A 157 -11.45 5.51 5.03
N ALA A 158 -10.77 5.08 3.96
CA ALA A 158 -10.86 3.71 3.48
C ALA A 158 -10.41 2.69 4.54
N TYR A 159 -9.33 2.97 5.26
CA TYR A 159 -8.88 2.13 6.37
C TYR A 159 -9.89 2.10 7.52
N LEU A 160 -10.46 3.26 7.90
CA LEU A 160 -11.46 3.35 8.97
C LEU A 160 -12.74 2.57 8.61
N VAL A 161 -13.25 2.73 7.39
CA VAL A 161 -14.44 1.99 6.91
C VAL A 161 -14.16 0.49 6.81
N ARG A 162 -12.96 0.10 6.38
CA ARG A 162 -12.56 -1.32 6.33
C ARG A 162 -12.49 -1.95 7.72
N SER A 163 -12.07 -1.19 8.75
CA SER A 163 -11.91 -1.70 10.11
C SER A 163 -13.20 -2.22 10.76
N GLU A 164 -14.37 -1.73 10.32
CA GLU A 164 -15.69 -2.22 10.75
C GLU A 164 -16.24 -3.38 9.88
N GLY A 165 -15.41 -3.94 8.98
CA GLY A 165 -15.82 -5.03 8.08
C GLY A 165 -16.47 -4.57 6.77
N ALA A 166 -16.59 -3.27 6.51
CA ALA A 166 -17.22 -2.71 5.31
C ALA A 166 -16.23 -2.59 4.14
N SER A 167 -15.44 -3.67 3.88
CA SER A 167 -14.37 -3.67 2.87
C SER A 167 -14.86 -3.33 1.46
N LEU A 168 -16.08 -3.74 1.09
CA LEU A 168 -16.67 -3.38 -0.20
C LEU A 168 -16.79 -1.87 -0.37
N HIS A 169 -17.31 -1.16 0.64
CA HIS A 169 -17.46 0.30 0.58
C HIS A 169 -16.10 1.01 0.62
N ALA A 170 -15.15 0.51 1.41
CA ALA A 170 -13.79 1.02 1.43
C ALA A 170 -13.15 0.93 0.03
N SER A 171 -13.33 -0.21 -0.63
CA SER A 171 -12.78 -0.45 -1.97
C SER A 171 -13.50 0.33 -3.06
N LEU A 172 -14.83 0.44 -3.01
CA LEU A 172 -15.59 1.27 -3.96
C LEU A 172 -15.18 2.75 -3.89
N GLY A 173 -14.96 3.28 -2.68
CA GLY A 173 -14.51 4.66 -2.51
C GLY A 173 -13.13 4.90 -3.16
N THR A 174 -12.16 4.04 -2.90
CA THR A 174 -10.81 4.17 -3.50
C THR A 174 -10.83 3.91 -5.00
N MET A 175 -11.51 2.86 -5.47
CA MET A 175 -11.61 2.56 -6.90
C MET A 175 -12.31 3.66 -7.70
N SER A 176 -13.34 4.30 -7.14
CA SER A 176 -14.04 5.39 -7.82
C SER A 176 -13.12 6.57 -8.13
N GLY A 177 -12.22 6.93 -7.22
CA GLY A 177 -11.17 7.92 -7.46
C GLY A 177 -10.20 7.47 -8.57
N CYS A 178 -9.69 6.23 -8.48
CA CYS A 178 -8.77 5.70 -9.48
C CYS A 178 -9.39 5.67 -10.89
N PHE A 179 -10.63 5.23 -11.04
CA PHE A 179 -11.32 5.23 -12.33
C PHE A 179 -11.54 6.64 -12.87
N LEU A 180 -11.95 7.58 -12.01
CA LEU A 180 -12.11 8.96 -12.44
C LEU A 180 -10.78 9.55 -12.91
N ASN A 181 -9.67 9.26 -12.22
CA ASN A 181 -8.35 9.73 -12.63
C ASN A 181 -7.97 9.19 -14.02
N ILE A 182 -8.10 7.88 -14.27
CA ILE A 182 -7.81 7.27 -15.57
C ILE A 182 -8.61 7.93 -16.72
N ILE A 183 -9.83 8.40 -16.43
CA ILE A 183 -10.65 9.10 -17.41
C ILE A 183 -10.20 10.56 -17.59
N LEU A 184 -9.82 11.23 -16.51
CA LEU A 184 -9.43 12.65 -16.54
C LEU A 184 -8.02 12.88 -17.08
N ASP A 185 -7.09 11.96 -16.84
CA ASP A 185 -5.69 12.08 -17.28
C ASP A 185 -5.57 12.39 -18.77
N PRO A 186 -6.11 11.59 -19.71
CA PRO A 186 -5.97 11.90 -21.13
C PRO A 186 -6.63 13.22 -21.53
N VAL A 187 -7.73 13.62 -20.85
CA VAL A 187 -8.43 14.86 -21.13
C VAL A 187 -7.61 16.08 -20.68
N PHE A 188 -6.93 15.98 -19.56
CA PHE A 188 -6.19 17.13 -18.99
C PHE A 188 -4.74 17.18 -19.47
N ILE A 189 -4.10 16.03 -19.67
CA ILE A 189 -2.69 15.94 -20.03
C ILE A 189 -2.46 16.21 -21.51
N LEU A 190 -3.24 15.54 -22.39
CA LEU A 190 -2.91 15.44 -23.81
C LEU A 190 -3.38 16.66 -24.63
N HIS A 191 -2.70 16.88 -25.76
CA HIS A 191 -2.89 18.03 -26.66
C HIS A 191 -4.28 18.09 -27.33
N TRP A 192 -4.98 16.99 -27.43
CA TRP A 192 -6.36 16.96 -27.97
C TRP A 192 -7.41 17.29 -26.89
N GLY A 193 -7.01 17.36 -25.62
CA GLY A 193 -7.83 17.82 -24.51
C GLY A 193 -7.46 19.25 -24.08
N LEU A 194 -7.17 19.43 -22.77
CA LEU A 194 -6.79 20.73 -22.22
C LEU A 194 -5.30 21.07 -22.38
N ASN A 195 -4.47 20.10 -22.75
CA ASN A 195 -3.03 20.25 -23.01
C ASN A 195 -2.24 20.88 -21.84
N LEU A 196 -2.55 20.48 -20.62
CA LEU A 196 -1.92 20.99 -19.41
C LEU A 196 -0.63 20.24 -19.03
N GLY A 197 -0.31 19.14 -19.69
CA GLY A 197 0.88 18.34 -19.38
C GLY A 197 0.90 17.81 -17.96
N ALA A 198 2.02 17.97 -17.25
CA ALA A 198 2.17 17.54 -15.85
C ALA A 198 1.18 18.25 -14.90
N GLU A 199 0.88 19.53 -15.12
CA GLU A 199 -0.15 20.23 -14.36
C GLU A 199 -1.50 19.52 -14.49
N GLY A 200 -1.84 19.04 -15.69
CA GLY A 200 -3.07 18.28 -15.96
C GLY A 200 -3.13 16.97 -15.16
N ALA A 201 -2.03 16.23 -15.09
CA ALA A 201 -1.93 15.02 -14.25
C ALA A 201 -2.15 15.35 -12.77
N GLY A 202 -1.56 16.44 -12.27
CA GLY A 202 -1.77 16.90 -10.91
C GLY A 202 -3.22 17.28 -10.63
N LEU A 203 -3.86 17.98 -11.55
CA LEU A 203 -5.27 18.38 -11.44
C LEU A 203 -6.22 17.17 -11.48
N ALA A 204 -5.98 16.20 -12.37
CA ALA A 204 -6.74 14.96 -12.42
C ALA A 204 -6.64 14.19 -11.11
N THR A 205 -5.44 14.06 -10.57
CA THR A 205 -5.19 13.42 -9.26
C THR A 205 -5.91 14.14 -8.12
N PHE A 206 -5.87 15.47 -8.08
CA PHE A 206 -6.58 16.27 -7.09
C PHE A 206 -8.10 16.03 -7.15
N LEU A 207 -8.71 16.17 -8.32
CA LEU A 207 -10.16 16.00 -8.49
C LEU A 207 -10.60 14.57 -8.15
N SER A 208 -9.81 13.58 -8.51
CA SER A 208 -10.07 12.17 -8.24
C SER A 208 -10.02 11.87 -6.74
N ASN A 209 -9.06 12.42 -6.01
CA ASN A 209 -8.99 12.32 -4.56
C ASN A 209 -10.15 13.05 -3.88
N CYS A 210 -10.57 14.21 -4.38
CA CYS A 210 -11.76 14.92 -3.89
C CYS A 210 -13.03 14.07 -4.09
N PHE A 211 -13.17 13.41 -5.24
CA PHE A 211 -14.31 12.55 -5.54
C PHE A 211 -14.34 11.33 -4.61
N ALA A 212 -13.20 10.68 -4.37
CA ALA A 212 -13.09 9.58 -3.41
C ALA A 212 -13.45 10.04 -1.99
N CYS A 213 -12.95 11.21 -1.55
CA CYS A 213 -13.35 11.80 -0.27
C CYS A 213 -14.86 12.06 -0.20
N LEU A 214 -15.44 12.64 -1.24
CA LEU A 214 -16.87 12.91 -1.31
C LEU A 214 -17.68 11.62 -1.15
N TYR A 215 -17.26 10.53 -1.82
CA TYR A 215 -17.89 9.22 -1.65
C TYR A 215 -17.92 8.80 -0.17
N PHE A 216 -16.81 8.92 0.54
CA PHE A 216 -16.75 8.55 1.96
C PHE A 216 -17.61 9.46 2.84
N PHE A 217 -17.63 10.77 2.62
CA PHE A 217 -18.50 11.67 3.37
C PHE A 217 -19.99 11.36 3.13
N VAL A 218 -20.38 11.13 1.88
CA VAL A 218 -21.74 10.72 1.53
C VAL A 218 -22.09 9.39 2.18
N LEU A 219 -21.17 8.40 2.15
CA LEU A 219 -21.35 7.11 2.80
C LEU A 219 -21.59 7.26 4.31
N LEU A 220 -20.78 8.07 4.99
CA LEU A 220 -20.92 8.32 6.43
C LEU A 220 -22.24 9.04 6.75
N PHE A 221 -22.65 9.99 5.90
CA PHE A 221 -23.93 10.68 6.06
C PHE A 221 -25.12 9.73 5.95
N TYR A 222 -25.16 8.90 4.90
CA TYR A 222 -26.24 7.91 4.72
C TYR A 222 -26.23 6.80 5.77
N LYS A 223 -25.06 6.42 6.25
CA LYS A 223 -24.90 5.35 7.25
C LYS A 223 -24.71 5.88 8.67
N ARG A 224 -25.02 7.13 8.96
CA ARG A 224 -24.78 7.80 10.25
C ARG A 224 -25.19 6.96 11.47
N ASN A 225 -26.31 6.26 11.39
CA ASN A 225 -26.80 5.40 12.47
C ASN A 225 -26.39 3.93 12.33
N LYS A 226 -25.58 3.62 11.32
CA LYS A 226 -25.22 2.24 10.96
C LYS A 226 -23.70 2.02 10.85
N THR A 227 -22.89 3.03 11.05
CA THR A 227 -21.42 2.95 11.02
C THR A 227 -20.84 3.18 12.41
N TYR A 228 -19.73 2.53 12.69
CA TYR A 228 -18.90 2.82 13.87
C TYR A 228 -17.84 3.88 13.58
N VAL A 229 -17.61 4.22 12.31
CA VAL A 229 -16.72 5.30 11.91
C VAL A 229 -17.33 6.63 12.37
N CYS A 230 -16.59 7.35 13.18
CA CYS A 230 -17.01 8.62 13.77
C CYS A 230 -16.00 9.72 13.41
N ILE A 231 -16.53 10.83 12.87
CA ILE A 231 -15.78 12.05 12.56
C ILE A 231 -16.28 13.24 13.41
N ASP A 232 -17.00 12.97 14.50
CA ASP A 232 -17.42 14.05 15.41
C ASP A 232 -16.23 14.56 16.21
N LEU A 233 -16.00 15.89 16.17
CA LEU A 233 -14.91 16.55 16.89
C LEU A 233 -15.02 16.32 18.40
N LYS A 234 -16.23 16.14 18.94
CA LYS A 234 -16.46 15.84 20.36
C LYS A 234 -15.84 14.51 20.80
N GLN A 235 -15.63 13.60 19.87
CA GLN A 235 -15.01 12.29 20.12
C GLN A 235 -13.48 12.32 19.92
N PHE A 236 -12.92 13.41 19.43
CA PHE A 236 -11.47 13.58 19.34
C PHE A 236 -10.87 13.64 20.74
N SER A 237 -9.92 12.75 21.01
CA SER A 237 -9.32 12.63 22.35
C SER A 237 -7.85 12.26 22.27
N PHE A 238 -7.03 12.91 23.07
CA PHE A 238 -5.63 12.55 23.32
C PHE A 238 -5.48 11.49 24.42
N ASN A 239 -6.46 10.60 24.58
CA ASN A 239 -6.32 9.50 25.52
C ASN A 239 -5.05 8.70 25.23
N LYS A 240 -4.18 8.57 26.24
CA LYS A 240 -2.85 7.96 26.14
C LYS A 240 -2.90 6.54 25.55
N ASP A 241 -3.88 5.74 25.93
CA ASP A 241 -3.99 4.35 25.48
C ASP A 241 -4.38 4.28 24.00
N ILE A 242 -5.24 5.20 23.52
CA ILE A 242 -5.63 5.32 22.13
C ILE A 242 -4.45 5.79 21.29
N VAL A 243 -3.80 6.87 21.71
CA VAL A 243 -2.65 7.45 21.02
C VAL A 243 -1.52 6.43 20.90
N LEU A 244 -1.10 5.83 22.04
CA LEU A 244 -0.05 4.81 22.03
C LEU A 244 -0.45 3.58 21.21
N GLY A 245 -1.71 3.15 21.29
CA GLY A 245 -2.21 2.00 20.52
C GLY A 245 -2.19 2.23 19.01
N ILE A 246 -2.45 3.45 18.56
CA ILE A 246 -2.40 3.86 17.15
C ILE A 246 -0.94 3.97 16.68
N PHE A 247 -0.11 4.71 17.40
CA PHE A 247 1.29 4.90 17.06
C PHE A 247 2.12 3.61 17.13
N ALA A 248 1.82 2.73 18.08
CA ALA A 248 2.50 1.44 18.19
C ALA A 248 2.38 0.56 16.94
N VAL A 249 1.32 0.70 16.15
CA VAL A 249 1.12 -0.03 14.89
C VAL A 249 1.42 0.85 13.68
N GLY A 250 1.02 2.11 13.72
CA GLY A 250 1.15 3.05 12.61
C GLY A 250 2.59 3.42 12.27
N ILE A 251 3.45 3.68 13.27
CA ILE A 251 4.86 3.99 13.05
C ILE A 251 5.59 2.82 12.37
N PRO A 252 5.50 1.57 12.86
CA PRO A 252 6.03 0.41 12.15
C PRO A 252 5.55 0.27 10.71
N ALA A 253 4.26 0.50 10.44
CA ALA A 253 3.69 0.42 9.11
C ALA A 253 4.25 1.49 8.16
N SER A 254 4.46 2.72 8.67
CA SER A 254 5.08 3.81 7.91
C SER A 254 6.54 3.51 7.59
N ILE A 255 7.31 3.03 8.57
CA ILE A 255 8.73 2.67 8.39
C ILE A 255 8.85 1.52 7.39
N GLN A 256 7.99 0.51 7.46
CA GLN A 256 7.95 -0.59 6.49
C GLN A 256 7.81 -0.09 5.06
N ASN A 257 6.95 0.89 4.82
CA ASN A 257 6.77 1.48 3.49
C ASN A 257 8.05 2.18 3.00
N LEU A 258 8.67 3.00 3.86
CA LEU A 258 9.93 3.68 3.54
C LEU A 258 11.06 2.69 3.23
N LEU A 259 11.19 1.62 4.01
CA LEU A 259 12.19 0.57 3.79
C LEU A 259 11.99 -0.16 2.46
N ASN A 260 10.75 -0.39 2.03
CA ASN A 260 10.48 -0.99 0.73
C ASN A 260 11.00 -0.13 -0.42
N VAL A 261 10.79 1.19 -0.35
CA VAL A 261 11.30 2.14 -1.35
C VAL A 261 12.82 2.17 -1.36
N THR A 262 13.45 2.21 -0.17
CA THR A 262 14.91 2.19 -0.04
C THR A 262 15.52 0.93 -0.69
N GLY A 263 14.95 -0.24 -0.43
CA GLY A 263 15.42 -1.50 -1.05
C GLY A 263 15.32 -1.47 -2.58
N MET A 264 14.23 -0.91 -3.10
CA MET A 264 14.02 -0.77 -4.55
C MET A 264 15.02 0.21 -5.19
N THR A 265 15.32 1.31 -4.51
CA THR A 265 16.33 2.29 -4.96
C THR A 265 17.72 1.66 -5.00
N ILE A 266 18.12 0.91 -3.97
CA ILE A 266 19.41 0.22 -3.93
C ILE A 266 19.50 -0.79 -5.06
N LEU A 267 18.49 -1.61 -5.28
CA LEU A 267 18.45 -2.57 -6.38
C LEU A 267 18.62 -1.89 -7.75
N ASN A 268 17.92 -0.77 -7.97
CA ASN A 268 18.03 -0.01 -9.21
C ASN A 268 19.43 0.59 -9.39
N ASN A 269 20.05 1.09 -8.33
CA ASN A 269 21.43 1.61 -8.37
C ASN A 269 22.44 0.52 -8.75
N PHE A 270 22.30 -0.69 -8.21
CA PHE A 270 23.15 -1.81 -8.62
C PHE A 270 22.91 -2.21 -10.08
N THR A 271 21.66 -2.23 -10.51
CA THR A 271 21.30 -2.58 -11.88
C THR A 271 21.85 -1.56 -12.89
N SER A 272 21.89 -0.27 -12.53
CA SER A 272 22.37 0.81 -13.41
C SER A 272 23.83 0.68 -13.79
N SER A 273 24.66 0.02 -12.97
CA SER A 273 26.08 -0.23 -13.28
C SER A 273 26.29 -1.21 -14.45
N PHE A 274 25.23 -1.93 -14.87
CA PHE A 274 25.27 -2.89 -15.98
C PHE A 274 24.69 -2.35 -17.30
N GLY A 275 24.33 -1.08 -17.32
CA GLY A 275 23.90 -0.37 -18.52
C GLY A 275 22.38 -0.24 -18.67
N PRO A 276 21.94 0.51 -19.69
CA PRO A 276 20.55 0.91 -19.85
C PRO A 276 19.60 -0.26 -20.15
N ASP A 277 20.06 -1.29 -20.88
CA ASP A 277 19.25 -2.48 -21.20
C ASP A 277 18.90 -3.28 -19.93
N ALA A 278 19.86 -3.41 -19.00
CA ALA A 278 19.63 -4.06 -17.72
C ALA A 278 18.62 -3.28 -16.86
N VAL A 279 18.72 -1.95 -16.83
CA VAL A 279 17.79 -1.07 -16.12
C VAL A 279 16.39 -1.18 -16.72
N ALA A 280 16.26 -1.16 -18.05
CA ALA A 280 14.98 -1.31 -18.73
C ALA A 280 14.34 -2.67 -18.41
N ALA A 281 15.10 -3.75 -18.49
CA ALA A 281 14.62 -5.10 -18.15
C ALA A 281 14.18 -5.20 -16.67
N MET A 282 14.96 -4.67 -15.74
CA MET A 282 14.63 -4.64 -14.32
C MET A 282 13.35 -3.84 -14.06
N GLY A 283 13.20 -2.68 -14.68
CA GLY A 283 12.00 -1.86 -14.57
C GLY A 283 10.73 -2.57 -15.05
N ILE A 284 10.80 -3.30 -16.16
CA ILE A 284 9.69 -4.12 -16.67
C ILE A 284 9.35 -5.23 -15.67
N VAL A 285 10.36 -5.96 -15.18
CA VAL A 285 10.16 -7.05 -14.21
C VAL A 285 9.52 -6.53 -12.92
N GLN A 286 9.94 -5.38 -12.40
CA GLN A 286 9.34 -4.77 -11.22
C GLN A 286 7.87 -4.42 -11.43
N LYS A 287 7.48 -3.91 -12.60
CA LYS A 287 6.07 -3.64 -12.95
C LYS A 287 5.23 -4.92 -12.99
N ILE A 288 5.73 -5.99 -13.60
CA ILE A 288 5.07 -7.30 -13.65
C ILE A 288 4.94 -7.88 -12.24
N TYR A 289 5.99 -7.77 -11.41
CA TYR A 289 6.02 -8.28 -10.04
C TYR A 289 5.09 -7.51 -9.09
N MET A 290 4.79 -6.25 -9.39
CA MET A 290 3.88 -5.41 -8.59
C MET A 290 2.47 -6.02 -8.49
N VAL A 291 2.00 -6.73 -9.52
CA VAL A 291 0.66 -7.33 -9.53
C VAL A 291 0.49 -8.38 -8.42
N PRO A 292 1.27 -9.48 -8.36
CA PRO A 292 1.14 -10.47 -7.28
C PRO A 292 1.46 -9.91 -5.90
N MET A 293 2.38 -8.94 -5.81
CA MET A 293 2.68 -8.25 -4.56
C MET A 293 1.43 -7.51 -4.02
N GLN A 294 0.71 -6.79 -4.88
CA GLN A 294 -0.49 -6.06 -4.48
C GLN A 294 -1.68 -6.97 -4.17
N ILE A 295 -1.79 -8.13 -4.82
CA ILE A 295 -2.78 -9.15 -4.47
C ILE A 295 -2.51 -9.69 -3.06
N THR A 296 -1.26 -9.98 -2.76
CA THR A 296 -0.83 -10.46 -1.43
C THR A 296 -1.08 -9.42 -0.34
N LEU A 297 -0.67 -8.16 -0.60
CA LEU A 297 -0.86 -7.05 0.33
C LEU A 297 -2.34 -6.76 0.56
N GLY A 298 -3.13 -6.70 -0.51
CA GLY A 298 -4.58 -6.49 -0.44
C GLY A 298 -5.31 -7.60 0.33
N SER A 299 -4.87 -8.85 0.15
CA SER A 299 -5.40 -9.99 0.90
C SER A 299 -5.08 -9.90 2.39
N SER A 300 -3.85 -9.57 2.75
CA SER A 300 -3.41 -9.40 4.14
C SER A 300 -4.16 -8.26 4.82
N GLN A 301 -4.24 -7.10 4.18
CA GLN A 301 -4.96 -5.93 4.70
C GLN A 301 -6.49 -6.17 4.80
N GLY A 302 -7.05 -6.90 3.84
CA GLY A 302 -8.48 -7.22 3.84
C GLY A 302 -8.89 -8.09 5.02
N VAL A 303 -8.05 -9.05 5.41
CA VAL A 303 -8.33 -9.99 6.52
C VAL A 303 -7.98 -9.41 7.89
N MET A 304 -7.17 -8.36 7.95
CA MET A 304 -6.71 -7.74 9.20
C MET A 304 -7.85 -7.41 10.19
N PRO A 305 -9.00 -6.83 9.81
CA PRO A 305 -10.11 -6.59 10.74
C PRO A 305 -10.68 -7.86 11.36
N LEU A 306 -10.79 -8.95 10.58
CA LEU A 306 -11.26 -10.25 11.08
C LEU A 306 -10.31 -10.82 12.15
N ILE A 307 -9.01 -10.72 11.91
CA ILE A 307 -7.97 -11.16 12.85
C ILE A 307 -8.01 -10.30 14.13
N SER A 308 -8.03 -8.96 13.98
CA SER A 308 -8.07 -8.01 15.10
C SER A 308 -9.28 -8.22 15.99
N TYR A 309 -10.46 -8.38 15.39
CA TYR A 309 -11.70 -8.63 16.10
C TYR A 309 -11.63 -9.92 16.92
N ASN A 310 -11.28 -11.04 16.27
CA ASN A 310 -11.27 -12.37 16.92
C ASN A 310 -10.16 -12.47 17.97
N PHE A 311 -9.04 -11.80 17.81
CA PHE A 311 -8.02 -11.68 18.85
C PHE A 311 -8.57 -11.00 20.11
N SER A 312 -9.24 -9.86 19.94
CA SER A 312 -9.72 -9.05 21.05
C SER A 312 -10.98 -9.60 21.72
N SER A 313 -11.81 -10.35 20.98
CA SER A 313 -12.94 -11.12 21.52
C SER A 313 -12.52 -12.47 22.13
N LYS A 314 -11.21 -12.78 22.16
CA LYS A 314 -10.63 -14.06 22.66
C LYS A 314 -11.10 -15.29 21.89
N ASN A 315 -11.61 -15.16 20.67
CA ASN A 315 -11.92 -16.27 19.79
C ASN A 315 -10.70 -16.70 18.99
N TYR A 316 -9.69 -17.22 19.71
CA TYR A 316 -8.39 -17.58 19.14
C TYR A 316 -8.46 -18.70 18.11
N ILE A 317 -9.42 -19.63 18.25
CA ILE A 317 -9.63 -20.71 17.28
C ILE A 317 -10.04 -20.14 15.93
N ARG A 318 -11.02 -19.23 15.91
CA ARG A 318 -11.47 -18.61 14.66
C ARG A 318 -10.37 -17.73 14.06
N MET A 319 -9.64 -16.97 14.89
CA MET A 319 -8.48 -16.20 14.46
C MET A 319 -7.44 -17.08 13.76
N LYS A 320 -7.00 -18.16 14.41
CA LYS A 320 -5.99 -19.10 13.88
C LYS A 320 -6.45 -19.74 12.56
N ASN A 321 -7.69 -20.23 12.52
CA ASN A 321 -8.27 -20.83 11.32
C ASN A 321 -8.36 -19.81 10.16
N SER A 322 -8.68 -18.56 10.45
CA SER A 322 -8.72 -17.48 9.44
C SER A 322 -7.32 -17.20 8.89
N ILE A 323 -6.29 -17.14 9.74
CA ILE A 323 -4.90 -16.93 9.31
C ILE A 323 -4.42 -18.10 8.44
N ILE A 324 -4.64 -19.35 8.90
CA ILE A 324 -4.23 -20.54 8.15
C ILE A 324 -4.94 -20.63 6.81
N PHE A 325 -6.26 -20.39 6.77
CA PHE A 325 -7.01 -20.43 5.52
C PHE A 325 -6.53 -19.35 4.54
N THR A 326 -6.37 -18.11 5.02
CA THR A 326 -5.81 -17.01 4.20
C THR A 326 -4.44 -17.38 3.66
N GLY A 327 -3.54 -17.89 4.51
CA GLY A 327 -2.20 -18.33 4.10
C GLY A 327 -2.24 -19.37 2.99
N LYS A 328 -3.08 -20.41 3.13
CA LYS A 328 -3.24 -21.46 2.11
C LYS A 328 -3.73 -20.88 0.77
N VAL A 329 -4.71 -20.00 0.81
CA VAL A 329 -5.28 -19.39 -0.42
C VAL A 329 -4.25 -18.51 -1.12
N ILE A 330 -3.58 -17.59 -0.39
CA ILE A 330 -2.62 -16.69 -1.02
C ILE A 330 -1.36 -17.42 -1.52
N VAL A 331 -0.85 -18.38 -0.75
CA VAL A 331 0.29 -19.19 -1.20
C VAL A 331 -0.08 -20.02 -2.42
N GLY A 332 -1.23 -20.70 -2.41
CA GLY A 332 -1.72 -21.47 -3.56
C GLY A 332 -1.86 -20.61 -4.82
N PHE A 333 -2.45 -19.41 -4.68
CA PHE A 333 -2.59 -18.46 -5.77
C PHE A 333 -1.23 -17.97 -6.30
N ASN A 334 -0.29 -17.63 -5.42
CA ASN A 334 1.05 -17.19 -5.82
C ASN A 334 1.90 -18.31 -6.42
N LEU A 335 1.67 -19.59 -6.07
CA LEU A 335 2.28 -20.72 -6.76
C LEU A 335 1.79 -20.85 -8.21
N VAL A 336 0.51 -20.60 -8.47
CA VAL A 336 -0.04 -20.55 -9.82
C VAL A 336 0.58 -19.39 -10.62
N ILE A 337 0.68 -18.20 -10.03
CA ILE A 337 1.34 -17.05 -10.67
C ILE A 337 2.82 -17.34 -10.93
N LEU A 338 3.53 -17.94 -9.96
CA LEU A 338 4.92 -18.33 -10.12
C LEU A 338 5.10 -19.25 -11.34
N ALA A 339 4.27 -20.29 -11.45
CA ALA A 339 4.31 -21.17 -12.61
C ALA A 339 4.04 -20.42 -13.92
N GLY A 340 3.02 -19.56 -13.95
CA GLY A 340 2.69 -18.73 -15.10
C GLY A 340 3.82 -17.76 -15.50
N TYR A 341 4.43 -17.09 -14.53
CA TYR A 341 5.53 -16.16 -14.77
C TYR A 341 6.83 -16.87 -15.17
N TYR A 342 7.10 -18.02 -14.57
CA TYR A 342 8.30 -18.79 -14.91
C TYR A 342 8.25 -19.36 -16.32
N LEU A 343 7.08 -19.91 -16.74
CA LEU A 343 6.86 -20.49 -18.06
C LEU A 343 6.64 -19.41 -19.13
N GLY A 344 5.86 -18.37 -18.80
CA GLY A 344 5.48 -17.29 -19.72
C GLY A 344 6.40 -16.07 -19.67
N ALA A 345 7.60 -16.16 -19.09
CA ALA A 345 8.49 -15.02 -18.89
C ALA A 345 8.81 -14.26 -20.19
N SER A 346 9.08 -14.98 -21.28
CA SER A 346 9.38 -14.38 -22.58
C SER A 346 8.22 -13.54 -23.11
N GLN A 347 7.02 -14.12 -23.12
CA GLN A 347 5.81 -13.45 -23.61
C GLN A 347 5.45 -12.22 -22.77
N LEU A 348 5.60 -12.33 -21.44
CA LEU A 348 5.31 -11.22 -20.53
C LEU A 348 6.25 -10.04 -20.76
N ILE A 349 7.55 -10.26 -20.95
CA ILE A 349 8.51 -9.19 -21.22
C ILE A 349 8.27 -8.58 -22.61
N GLN A 350 7.96 -9.40 -23.64
CA GLN A 350 7.68 -8.94 -25.00
C GLN A 350 6.47 -8.00 -25.10
N ILE A 351 5.50 -8.10 -24.18
CA ILE A 351 4.37 -7.15 -24.13
C ILE A 351 4.86 -5.70 -23.93
N PHE A 352 5.98 -5.52 -23.24
CA PHE A 352 6.49 -4.19 -22.87
C PHE A 352 7.59 -3.71 -23.82
N MET A 353 8.38 -4.61 -24.44
CA MET A 353 9.52 -4.23 -25.26
C MET A 353 9.93 -5.35 -26.23
N ASN A 354 10.29 -4.96 -27.48
CA ASN A 354 10.73 -5.85 -28.54
C ASN A 354 12.25 -5.86 -28.77
N ASN A 355 13.05 -5.45 -27.76
CA ASN A 355 14.52 -5.50 -27.81
C ASN A 355 14.99 -6.86 -27.27
N GLN A 356 15.70 -7.65 -28.09
CA GLN A 356 16.12 -9.02 -27.72
C GLN A 356 17.02 -9.03 -26.48
N VAL A 357 17.93 -8.07 -26.31
CA VAL A 357 18.83 -7.98 -25.15
C VAL A 357 18.02 -7.75 -23.87
N VAL A 358 17.05 -6.85 -23.91
CA VAL A 358 16.16 -6.55 -22.77
C VAL A 358 15.28 -7.76 -22.46
N ILE A 359 14.80 -8.50 -23.47
CA ILE A 359 14.00 -9.71 -23.30
C ILE A 359 14.84 -10.78 -22.59
N ASP A 360 16.08 -11.02 -23.00
CA ASP A 360 16.95 -12.03 -22.42
C ASP A 360 17.30 -11.74 -20.95
N TYR A 361 17.58 -10.47 -20.62
CA TYR A 361 17.75 -10.02 -19.21
C TYR A 361 16.44 -10.18 -18.43
N GLY A 362 15.33 -9.71 -18.99
CA GLY A 362 14.03 -9.72 -18.36
C GLY A 362 13.54 -11.12 -18.01
N ILE A 363 13.73 -12.09 -18.89
CA ILE A 363 13.38 -13.52 -18.64
C ILE A 363 14.12 -14.03 -17.40
N ARG A 364 15.42 -13.81 -17.32
CA ARG A 364 16.24 -14.27 -16.18
C ARG A 364 15.87 -13.55 -14.88
N PHE A 365 15.67 -12.24 -14.94
CA PHE A 365 15.23 -11.47 -13.78
C PHE A 365 13.86 -11.90 -13.30
N LEU A 366 12.87 -12.03 -14.21
CA LEU A 366 11.51 -12.42 -13.83
C LEU A 366 11.48 -13.81 -13.19
N ARG A 367 12.23 -14.76 -13.74
CA ARG A 367 12.36 -16.10 -13.15
C ARG A 367 13.00 -16.09 -11.77
N GLY A 368 14.00 -15.25 -11.52
CA GLY A 368 14.59 -15.07 -10.20
C GLY A 368 13.62 -14.45 -9.20
N PHE A 369 12.97 -13.35 -9.59
CA PHE A 369 12.01 -12.65 -8.73
C PHE A 369 10.80 -13.49 -8.36
N CYS A 370 10.22 -14.22 -9.33
CA CYS A 370 8.98 -14.97 -9.07
C CYS A 370 9.16 -16.12 -8.08
N LEU A 371 10.36 -16.65 -7.89
CA LEU A 371 10.65 -17.67 -6.86
C LEU A 371 10.36 -17.16 -5.44
N GLY A 372 10.48 -15.85 -5.20
CA GLY A 372 10.18 -15.24 -3.92
C GLY A 372 8.69 -15.13 -3.58
N LEU A 373 7.79 -15.21 -4.57
CA LEU A 373 6.36 -14.94 -4.39
C LEU A 373 5.67 -15.78 -3.30
N PRO A 374 5.83 -17.10 -3.22
CA PRO A 374 5.18 -17.90 -2.18
C PRO A 374 5.65 -17.56 -0.76
N PHE A 375 6.90 -17.11 -0.62
CA PHE A 375 7.51 -16.74 0.66
C PHE A 375 7.11 -15.34 1.07
N LEU A 376 7.08 -14.40 0.12
CA LEU A 376 6.55 -13.04 0.30
C LEU A 376 5.14 -13.03 0.90
N CYS A 377 4.30 -13.98 0.48
CA CYS A 377 2.94 -14.11 1.01
C CYS A 377 2.92 -14.35 2.52
N LEU A 378 3.81 -15.21 3.01
CA LEU A 378 3.90 -15.56 4.42
C LEU A 378 4.42 -14.41 5.25
N ASP A 379 5.38 -13.64 4.71
CA ASP A 379 5.88 -12.43 5.35
C ASP A 379 4.79 -11.36 5.48
N PHE A 380 4.12 -10.98 4.39
CA PHE A 380 3.06 -9.98 4.44
C PHE A 380 1.87 -10.41 5.30
N LEU A 381 1.53 -11.71 5.30
CA LEU A 381 0.49 -12.22 6.19
C LEU A 381 0.92 -12.12 7.66
N ALA A 382 2.15 -12.49 8.00
CA ALA A 382 2.66 -12.40 9.36
C ALA A 382 2.70 -10.95 9.86
N VAL A 383 3.19 -10.01 9.05
CA VAL A 383 3.19 -8.59 9.37
C VAL A 383 1.77 -8.06 9.56
N GLY A 384 0.83 -8.45 8.68
CA GLY A 384 -0.59 -8.12 8.83
C GLY A 384 -1.19 -8.66 10.13
N VAL A 385 -0.83 -9.89 10.53
CA VAL A 385 -1.23 -10.47 11.83
C VAL A 385 -0.66 -9.65 12.98
N PHE A 386 0.64 -9.29 12.96
CA PHE A 386 1.25 -8.49 14.03
C PHE A 386 0.58 -7.12 14.15
N GLN A 387 0.29 -6.45 13.04
CA GLN A 387 -0.44 -5.18 13.02
C GLN A 387 -1.88 -5.36 13.55
N ALA A 388 -2.55 -6.44 13.18
CA ALA A 388 -3.90 -6.76 13.61
C ALA A 388 -4.03 -6.95 15.13
N ILE A 389 -3.09 -7.66 15.74
CA ILE A 389 -3.11 -7.95 17.19
C ILE A 389 -2.37 -6.88 18.02
N GLY A 390 -1.88 -5.82 17.39
CA GLY A 390 -1.22 -4.70 18.06
C GLY A 390 0.26 -4.91 18.39
N LEU A 391 0.89 -5.93 17.84
CA LEU A 391 2.33 -6.21 18.00
C LEU A 391 3.17 -5.43 16.96
N GLY A 392 3.03 -4.11 16.93
CA GLY A 392 3.74 -3.27 15.96
C GLY A 392 5.26 -3.38 16.04
N LYS A 393 5.83 -3.62 17.23
CA LYS A 393 7.27 -3.89 17.39
C LYS A 393 7.71 -5.10 16.57
N ASN A 394 6.92 -6.17 16.55
CA ASN A 394 7.23 -7.36 15.75
C ASN A 394 7.14 -7.05 14.25
N ALA A 395 6.13 -6.28 13.83
CA ALA A 395 5.99 -5.83 12.45
C ALA A 395 7.21 -5.00 12.00
N LEU A 396 7.70 -4.11 12.87
CA LEU A 396 8.90 -3.31 12.59
C LEU A 396 10.16 -4.18 12.49
N ILE A 397 10.35 -5.12 13.42
CA ILE A 397 11.48 -6.04 13.40
C ILE A 397 11.49 -6.83 12.07
N PHE A 398 10.33 -7.33 11.64
CA PHE A 398 10.21 -8.04 10.37
C PHE A 398 10.55 -7.16 9.16
N ALA A 399 10.08 -5.91 9.14
CA ALA A 399 10.38 -4.97 8.07
C ALA A 399 11.88 -4.65 7.99
N VAL A 400 12.53 -4.42 9.14
CA VAL A 400 13.98 -4.18 9.23
C VAL A 400 14.77 -5.43 8.82
N MET A 401 14.41 -6.60 9.34
CA MET A 401 15.05 -7.87 8.98
C MET A 401 14.96 -8.11 7.48
N ARG A 402 13.77 -7.95 6.91
CA ARG A 402 13.53 -8.15 5.49
C ARG A 402 14.43 -7.29 4.61
N LYS A 403 14.42 -5.98 4.83
CA LYS A 403 15.10 -5.05 3.93
C LYS A 403 16.56 -4.80 4.30
N ILE A 404 16.85 -4.49 5.58
CA ILE A 404 18.20 -4.10 5.99
C ILE A 404 19.10 -5.30 6.25
N ILE A 405 18.59 -6.33 6.94
CA ILE A 405 19.43 -7.44 7.40
C ILE A 405 19.57 -8.54 6.34
N LEU A 406 18.51 -8.81 5.56
CA LEU A 406 18.50 -9.91 4.61
C LEU A 406 18.65 -9.44 3.16
N GLU A 407 17.77 -8.55 2.66
CA GLU A 407 17.72 -8.22 1.23
C GLU A 407 18.92 -7.38 0.78
N ILE A 408 19.27 -6.30 1.50
CA ILE A 408 20.42 -5.45 1.12
C ILE A 408 21.74 -6.23 1.14
N PRO A 409 22.11 -6.97 2.21
CA PRO A 409 23.30 -7.81 2.16
C PRO A 409 23.27 -8.88 1.06
N ALA A 410 22.08 -9.48 0.81
CA ALA A 410 21.93 -10.44 -0.27
C ALA A 410 22.17 -9.81 -1.65
N ILE A 411 21.75 -8.55 -1.88
CA ILE A 411 22.06 -7.81 -3.12
C ILE A 411 23.57 -7.70 -3.30
N TYR A 412 24.32 -7.28 -2.27
CA TYR A 412 25.77 -7.14 -2.33
C TYR A 412 26.46 -8.48 -2.58
N ILE A 413 26.13 -9.50 -1.77
CA ILE A 413 26.79 -10.83 -1.83
C ILE A 413 26.48 -11.51 -3.17
N LEU A 414 25.21 -11.56 -3.57
CA LEU A 414 24.83 -12.25 -4.79
C LEU A 414 25.28 -11.51 -6.04
N ASN A 415 25.35 -10.17 -6.03
CA ASN A 415 25.93 -9.41 -7.13
C ASN A 415 27.44 -9.65 -7.25
N TYR A 416 28.16 -9.85 -6.13
CA TYR A 416 29.57 -10.19 -6.15
C TYR A 416 29.82 -11.62 -6.70
N LEU A 417 29.00 -12.59 -6.31
CA LEU A 417 29.12 -13.99 -6.74
C LEU A 417 28.63 -14.22 -8.17
N PHE A 418 27.52 -13.59 -8.52
CA PHE A 418 26.83 -13.72 -9.81
C PHE A 418 26.45 -12.32 -10.34
N PRO A 419 27.42 -11.58 -10.94
CA PRO A 419 27.18 -10.22 -11.40
C PRO A 419 25.91 -10.10 -12.23
N LEU A 420 25.10 -9.08 -11.98
CA LEU A 420 23.81 -8.75 -12.58
C LEU A 420 22.69 -9.75 -12.21
N TYR A 421 22.85 -11.03 -12.52
CA TYR A 421 21.76 -12.03 -12.32
C TYR A 421 21.53 -12.35 -10.86
N GLY A 422 22.55 -12.25 -10.01
CA GLY A 422 22.40 -12.42 -8.56
C GLY A 422 21.41 -11.43 -7.93
N LEU A 423 21.27 -10.24 -8.50
CA LEU A 423 20.34 -9.21 -8.05
C LEU A 423 18.88 -9.70 -8.03
N ALA A 424 18.49 -10.51 -9.02
CA ALA A 424 17.15 -11.06 -9.13
C ALA A 424 16.81 -12.09 -8.05
N TYR A 425 17.82 -12.74 -7.44
CA TYR A 425 17.63 -13.75 -6.41
C TYR A 425 17.75 -13.20 -4.98
N ALA A 426 18.21 -11.98 -4.81
CA ALA A 426 18.40 -11.37 -3.48
C ALA A 426 17.10 -11.33 -2.67
N GLN A 427 16.02 -10.92 -3.30
CA GLN A 427 14.71 -10.89 -2.68
C GLN A 427 14.22 -12.31 -2.33
N PHE A 428 14.39 -13.29 -3.21
CA PHE A 428 14.03 -14.68 -2.93
C PHE A 428 14.73 -15.22 -1.69
N CYS A 429 16.05 -14.99 -1.55
CA CYS A 429 16.81 -15.43 -0.39
C CYS A 429 16.30 -14.78 0.91
N ALA A 430 16.03 -13.49 0.87
CA ALA A 430 15.49 -12.74 2.01
C ALA A 430 14.10 -13.26 2.44
N GLU A 431 13.20 -13.40 1.47
CA GLU A 431 11.83 -13.86 1.73
C GLU A 431 11.78 -15.32 2.22
N LEU A 432 12.62 -16.20 1.70
CA LEU A 432 12.72 -17.60 2.15
C LEU A 432 13.10 -17.68 3.64
N VAL A 433 14.14 -16.96 4.05
CA VAL A 433 14.59 -16.94 5.45
C VAL A 433 13.50 -16.35 6.34
N LEU A 434 12.91 -15.23 5.91
CA LEU A 434 11.89 -14.54 6.69
C LEU A 434 10.60 -15.34 6.83
N ALA A 435 10.19 -16.07 5.78
CA ALA A 435 9.02 -16.95 5.82
C ALA A 435 9.15 -18.06 6.86
N ILE A 436 10.36 -18.65 6.98
CA ILE A 436 10.64 -19.65 8.02
C ILE A 436 10.49 -19.04 9.42
N ILE A 437 11.07 -17.85 9.62
CA ILE A 437 10.96 -17.11 10.88
C ILE A 437 9.50 -16.74 11.17
N ALA A 438 8.75 -16.31 10.16
CA ALA A 438 7.33 -15.97 10.27
C ALA A 438 6.50 -17.15 10.77
N ILE A 439 6.69 -18.34 10.21
CA ILE A 439 5.99 -19.56 10.63
C ILE A 439 6.32 -19.89 12.09
N ILE A 440 7.59 -19.80 12.49
CA ILE A 440 8.03 -20.09 13.87
C ILE A 440 7.37 -19.10 14.84
N VAL A 441 7.44 -17.80 14.54
CA VAL A 441 6.88 -16.75 15.42
C VAL A 441 5.36 -16.85 15.52
N LEU A 442 4.66 -17.09 14.40
CA LEU A 442 3.20 -17.29 14.41
C LEU A 442 2.82 -18.51 15.24
N LYS A 443 3.56 -19.62 15.12
CA LYS A 443 3.33 -20.82 15.92
C LYS A 443 3.54 -20.54 17.42
N GLN A 444 4.56 -19.78 17.78
CA GLN A 444 4.79 -19.38 19.17
C GLN A 444 3.66 -18.50 19.72
N ILE A 445 3.14 -17.58 18.92
CA ILE A 445 2.00 -16.73 19.29
C ILE A 445 0.76 -17.62 19.51
N PHE A 446 0.44 -18.53 18.60
CA PHE A 446 -0.70 -19.45 18.76
C PHE A 446 -0.59 -20.30 20.03
N ASN A 447 0.58 -20.87 20.28
CA ASN A 447 0.80 -21.69 21.48
C ASN A 447 0.67 -20.89 22.79
N LYS A 448 0.99 -19.58 22.77
CA LYS A 448 0.78 -18.69 23.91
C LYS A 448 -0.67 -18.32 24.14
N LEU A 449 -1.48 -18.24 23.09
CA LEU A 449 -2.89 -17.87 23.16
C LEU A 449 -3.81 -19.06 23.50
N GLU A 450 -3.34 -20.30 23.27
CA GLU A 450 -4.04 -21.53 23.60
C GLU A 450 -3.82 -21.98 25.07
N LYS A 451 -2.82 -21.40 25.76
CA LYS A 451 -2.57 -21.57 27.20
C LYS A 451 -3.32 -20.52 28.02
#